data_3f68c7880506478290bb0ed5a0ebd05f
#
_entry.id   3f68c7880506478290bb0ed5a0ebd05f
#
_cell.length_a   1.000
_cell.length_b   1.000
_cell.length_c   1.000
_cell.angle_alpha   90.00
_cell.angle_beta   90.00
_cell.angle_gamma   90.00
#
_symmetry.space_group_name_H-M   'P 1'
#
loop_
_entity.id
_entity.type
_entity.pdbx_description
1 polymer ?
#
loop_
_entity_poly.entity_id
_entity_poly.type
_entity_poly.pdbx_seq_one_letter_code
_entity_poly.pdbx_strand_id
1 'polypeptide(L)'
;MFRLEVENATGAALVLTGKEAQYQVINIEGLNPAPAQINTTPIANLDGALFNSSRLDVKNIVITIRINGDVERNRLRLYDYFPTKERVTIYYSNDTRDVFIEGYVENLECDLFNISELAQISVLCPDPYFQSIDELVTDISNTIALFHFPFAIDYDDPVPISEYEISRITNVYNEGSSETGVIIDILAKSDFSSITIQNVQTGDGLTLDYAFLTNDEIIINTNKGHKSVFLIRSGRSTNIFTAVRRDSVFFQLKAGDNLFGYVVNGDLQNEDVNIRFTRRTIYRGV
;
A
#
# COMPACT_ATOMS: atom_id res chain seq x y z
N MET A 1 18.58 -14.48 -9.94
CA MET A 1 19.69 -13.76 -9.26
C MET A 1 19.07 -12.66 -8.45
N PHE A 2 19.50 -12.35 -7.20
CA PHE A 2 18.87 -11.29 -6.41
C PHE A 2 19.74 -10.02 -6.38
N ARG A 3 19.10 -8.87 -6.19
CA ARG A 3 19.73 -7.57 -5.93
C ARG A 3 19.23 -7.06 -4.58
N LEU A 4 20.16 -6.57 -3.78
CA LEU A 4 19.90 -5.91 -2.52
C LEU A 4 20.51 -4.52 -2.55
N GLU A 5 19.71 -3.51 -2.33
CA GLU A 5 20.12 -2.11 -2.28
C GLU A 5 19.48 -1.45 -1.06
N VAL A 6 20.20 -0.57 -0.40
CA VAL A 6 19.70 0.17 0.75
C VAL A 6 19.91 1.65 0.51
N GLU A 7 18.86 2.42 0.73
CA GLU A 7 18.85 3.87 0.67
C GLU A 7 18.64 4.43 2.08
N ASN A 8 19.50 5.34 2.48
CA ASN A 8 19.40 5.99 3.78
C ASN A 8 18.50 7.23 3.75
N ALA A 9 18.27 7.84 4.92
CA ALA A 9 17.40 9.02 5.06
C ALA A 9 17.85 10.24 4.25
N THR A 10 19.09 10.30 3.79
CA THR A 10 19.63 11.38 2.94
C THR A 10 19.47 11.12 1.45
N GLY A 11 18.92 9.96 1.06
CA GLY A 11 18.77 9.53 -0.33
C GLY A 11 20.05 8.91 -0.94
N ALA A 12 21.08 8.64 -0.10
CA ALA A 12 22.25 7.94 -0.57
C ALA A 12 22.00 6.42 -0.64
N ALA A 13 22.20 5.85 -1.82
CA ALA A 13 21.97 4.43 -2.07
C ALA A 13 23.27 3.61 -2.05
N LEU A 14 23.21 2.42 -1.46
CA LEU A 14 24.30 1.44 -1.41
C LEU A 14 23.82 0.09 -1.93
N VAL A 15 24.44 -0.38 -3.01
CA VAL A 15 24.19 -1.73 -3.55
C VAL A 15 25.07 -2.73 -2.83
N LEU A 16 24.48 -3.71 -2.16
CA LEU A 16 25.17 -4.75 -1.40
C LEU A 16 25.44 -6.01 -2.21
N THR A 17 24.89 -6.12 -3.43
CA THR A 17 25.04 -7.27 -4.32
C THR A 17 25.74 -6.88 -5.62
N GLY A 18 26.64 -7.75 -6.12
CA GLY A 18 27.34 -7.54 -7.38
C GLY A 18 28.66 -8.30 -7.42
N LYS A 19 29.21 -8.52 -8.62
CA LYS A 19 30.45 -9.31 -8.80
C LYS A 19 31.71 -8.59 -8.29
N GLU A 20 31.68 -7.26 -8.20
CA GLU A 20 32.79 -6.42 -7.74
C GLU A 20 32.43 -5.70 -6.43
N ALA A 21 31.41 -6.17 -5.73
CA ALA A 21 30.93 -5.50 -4.54
C ALA A 21 31.99 -5.53 -3.43
N GLN A 22 32.25 -4.36 -2.84
CA GLN A 22 33.03 -4.21 -1.61
C GLN A 22 32.41 -4.98 -0.45
N TYR A 23 31.14 -5.35 -0.60
CA TYR A 23 30.35 -6.11 0.33
C TYR A 23 29.77 -7.35 -0.37
N GLN A 24 29.82 -8.48 0.33
CA GLN A 24 29.21 -9.73 -0.13
C GLN A 24 28.12 -10.12 0.85
N VAL A 25 26.88 -10.16 0.40
CA VAL A 25 25.77 -10.66 1.21
C VAL A 25 25.96 -12.16 1.45
N ILE A 26 26.03 -12.53 2.73
CA ILE A 26 26.16 -13.93 3.19
C ILE A 26 24.78 -14.51 3.54
N ASN A 27 23.94 -13.70 4.25
CA ASN A 27 22.63 -14.10 4.68
C ASN A 27 21.69 -12.90 4.80
N ILE A 28 20.40 -13.12 4.57
CA ILE A 28 19.35 -12.16 4.84
C ILE A 28 18.23 -12.91 5.58
N GLU A 29 17.96 -12.50 6.81
CA GLU A 29 16.85 -12.98 7.59
C GLU A 29 15.69 -11.97 7.53
N GLY A 30 14.45 -12.43 7.78
CA GLY A 30 13.29 -11.54 7.77
C GLY A 30 12.60 -11.38 6.40
N LEU A 31 13.05 -12.07 5.34
CA LEU A 31 12.38 -12.06 4.04
C LEU A 31 11.05 -12.85 4.04
N ASN A 32 10.87 -13.75 4.99
CA ASN A 32 9.64 -14.53 5.19
C ASN A 32 8.52 -13.66 5.81
N PRO A 33 7.26 -14.14 5.83
CA PRO A 33 6.18 -13.47 6.54
C PRO A 33 6.55 -13.18 8.01
N ALA A 34 6.13 -12.01 8.50
CA ALA A 34 6.36 -11.63 9.89
C ALA A 34 5.61 -12.58 10.85
N PRO A 35 6.14 -12.82 12.07
CA PRO A 35 5.46 -13.62 13.06
C PRO A 35 4.15 -12.97 13.50
N ALA A 36 3.18 -13.80 13.87
CA ALA A 36 1.89 -13.35 14.38
C ALA A 36 1.81 -13.52 15.91
N GLN A 37 1.33 -12.49 16.59
CA GLN A 37 0.90 -12.60 17.98
C GLN A 37 -0.56 -13.07 17.99
N ILE A 38 -0.80 -14.22 18.60
CA ILE A 38 -2.13 -14.83 18.76
C ILE A 38 -2.53 -14.73 20.22
N ASN A 39 -3.57 -13.95 20.49
CA ASN A 39 -4.10 -13.79 21.84
C ASN A 39 -5.18 -14.84 22.09
N THR A 40 -5.01 -15.62 23.13
CA THR A 40 -5.94 -16.68 23.51
C THR A 40 -6.25 -16.61 25.00
N THR A 41 -7.45 -17.09 25.39
CA THR A 41 -7.87 -17.22 26.78
C THR A 41 -8.07 -18.71 27.10
N PRO A 42 -7.36 -19.30 28.08
CA PRO A 42 -7.61 -20.67 28.51
C PRO A 42 -9.00 -20.77 29.12
N ILE A 43 -9.68 -21.90 28.87
CA ILE A 43 -10.99 -22.20 29.46
C ILE A 43 -10.77 -23.26 30.52
N ALA A 44 -11.29 -23.01 31.73
CA ALA A 44 -11.17 -23.98 32.84
C ALA A 44 -11.84 -25.32 32.47
N ASN A 45 -11.14 -26.41 32.71
CA ASN A 45 -11.58 -27.80 32.47
C ASN A 45 -11.77 -28.20 30.99
N LEU A 46 -11.22 -27.42 30.04
CA LEU A 46 -11.18 -27.81 28.62
C LEU A 46 -9.74 -27.74 28.11
N ASP A 47 -9.40 -28.68 27.23
CA ASP A 47 -8.12 -28.64 26.52
C ASP A 47 -8.15 -27.52 25.49
N GLY A 48 -7.02 -26.80 25.35
CA GLY A 48 -6.90 -25.70 24.42
C GLY A 48 -7.28 -24.34 25.00
N ALA A 49 -7.55 -23.36 24.11
CA ALA A 49 -7.88 -22.00 24.49
C ALA A 49 -8.82 -21.35 23.47
N LEU A 50 -9.59 -20.38 23.91
CA LEU A 50 -10.44 -19.56 23.05
C LEU A 50 -9.57 -18.53 22.30
N PHE A 51 -9.71 -18.45 20.98
CA PHE A 51 -9.09 -17.40 20.17
C PHE A 51 -9.79 -16.06 20.41
N ASN A 52 -9.03 -15.03 20.75
CA ASN A 52 -9.54 -13.68 20.96
C ASN A 52 -9.21 -12.75 19.79
N SER A 53 -7.92 -12.68 19.42
CA SER A 53 -7.44 -11.80 18.35
C SER A 53 -6.08 -12.24 17.85
N SER A 54 -5.69 -11.76 16.67
CA SER A 54 -4.34 -11.91 16.15
C SER A 54 -3.88 -10.64 15.45
N ARG A 55 -2.57 -10.39 15.51
CA ARG A 55 -1.92 -9.30 14.73
C ARG A 55 -0.55 -9.77 14.28
N LEU A 56 -0.06 -9.21 13.18
CA LEU A 56 1.35 -9.35 12.82
C LEU A 56 2.19 -8.50 13.77
N ASP A 57 3.35 -9.01 14.11
CA ASP A 57 4.35 -8.24 14.85
C ASP A 57 5.23 -7.42 13.89
N VAL A 58 6.06 -6.54 14.43
CA VAL A 58 7.09 -5.84 13.67
C VAL A 58 8.01 -6.86 13.00
N LYS A 59 8.54 -6.48 11.83
CA LYS A 59 9.49 -7.33 11.11
C LYS A 59 10.90 -6.85 11.39
N ASN A 60 11.81 -7.77 11.69
CA ASN A 60 13.23 -7.48 11.76
C ASN A 60 13.93 -8.10 10.54
N ILE A 61 14.65 -7.29 9.78
CA ILE A 61 15.50 -7.73 8.67
C ILE A 61 16.93 -7.66 9.15
N VAL A 62 17.59 -8.82 9.15
CA VAL A 62 18.99 -8.94 9.53
C VAL A 62 19.82 -9.28 8.30
N ILE A 63 20.70 -8.39 7.90
CA ILE A 63 21.57 -8.53 6.75
C ILE A 63 22.98 -8.84 7.26
N THR A 64 23.50 -10.02 6.94
CA THR A 64 24.88 -10.40 7.22
C THR A 64 25.70 -10.27 5.95
N ILE A 65 26.74 -9.43 6.00
CA ILE A 65 27.63 -9.16 4.87
C ILE A 65 29.08 -9.45 5.26
N ARG A 66 29.87 -9.83 4.26
CA ARG A 66 31.34 -9.85 4.36
C ARG A 66 31.89 -8.59 3.75
N ILE A 67 32.83 -7.95 4.42
CA ILE A 67 33.54 -6.77 3.93
C ILE A 67 34.76 -7.23 3.16
N ASN A 68 34.91 -6.78 1.92
CA ASN A 68 36.02 -7.12 1.04
C ASN A 68 36.89 -5.90 0.74
N GLY A 69 38.14 -6.14 0.31
CA GLY A 69 39.08 -5.09 -0.11
C GLY A 69 39.67 -4.30 1.06
N ASP A 70 39.60 -2.97 1.02
CA ASP A 70 40.05 -2.09 2.12
C ASP A 70 38.97 -2.10 3.23
N VAL A 71 39.13 -3.05 4.11
CA VAL A 71 38.14 -3.39 5.13
C VAL A 71 37.85 -2.24 6.07
N GLU A 72 38.87 -1.56 6.56
CA GLU A 72 38.68 -0.48 7.51
C GLU A 72 37.92 0.70 6.89
N ARG A 73 38.26 1.06 5.67
CA ARG A 73 37.58 2.11 4.92
C ARG A 73 36.12 1.72 4.60
N ASN A 74 35.90 0.47 4.18
CA ASN A 74 34.56 -0.03 3.83
C ASN A 74 33.70 -0.16 5.08
N ARG A 75 34.28 -0.56 6.21
CA ARG A 75 33.55 -0.61 7.49
C ARG A 75 33.07 0.78 7.94
N LEU A 76 33.97 1.79 7.90
CA LEU A 76 33.58 3.16 8.25
C LEU A 76 32.50 3.69 7.31
N ARG A 77 32.56 3.35 6.02
CA ARG A 77 31.53 3.71 5.04
C ARG A 77 30.17 3.08 5.39
N LEU A 78 30.12 1.83 5.93
CA LEU A 78 28.86 1.24 6.38
C LEU A 78 28.20 2.06 7.49
N TYR A 79 28.98 2.65 8.38
CA TYR A 79 28.43 3.49 9.45
C TYR A 79 27.72 4.75 8.92
N ASP A 80 28.21 5.29 7.79
CA ASP A 80 27.57 6.43 7.12
C ASP A 80 26.26 6.05 6.44
N TYR A 81 26.15 4.80 5.92
CA TYR A 81 24.95 4.32 5.26
C TYR A 81 23.89 3.76 6.22
N PHE A 82 24.31 3.24 7.38
CA PHE A 82 23.46 2.62 8.38
C PHE A 82 23.60 3.31 9.76
N PRO A 83 23.34 4.61 9.85
CA PRO A 83 23.38 5.27 11.15
C PRO A 83 22.24 4.73 12.02
N THR A 84 22.55 4.34 13.26
CA THR A 84 21.56 3.81 14.21
C THR A 84 20.46 4.81 14.50
N LYS A 85 19.19 4.35 14.63
CA LYS A 85 17.94 5.11 14.81
C LYS A 85 17.45 5.83 13.55
N GLU A 86 18.24 5.89 12.49
CA GLU A 86 17.83 6.53 11.25
C GLU A 86 16.99 5.58 10.38
N ARG A 87 16.13 6.19 9.57
CA ARG A 87 15.31 5.46 8.60
C ARG A 87 16.14 5.00 7.42
N VAL A 88 15.89 3.79 6.99
CA VAL A 88 16.45 3.22 5.75
C VAL A 88 15.34 2.54 4.96
N THR A 89 15.50 2.53 3.64
CA THR A 89 14.64 1.78 2.73
C THR A 89 15.46 0.65 2.12
N ILE A 90 15.00 -0.57 2.29
CA ILE A 90 15.66 -1.76 1.76
C ILE A 90 14.91 -2.16 0.49
N TYR A 91 15.58 -2.14 -0.66
CA TYR A 91 15.09 -2.62 -1.93
C TYR A 91 15.61 -4.04 -2.16
N TYR A 92 14.70 -4.94 -2.44
CA TYR A 92 14.99 -6.33 -2.77
C TYR A 92 14.34 -6.71 -4.08
N SER A 93 15.17 -7.17 -5.04
CA SER A 93 14.72 -7.62 -6.34
C SER A 93 15.19 -9.03 -6.59
N ASN A 94 14.30 -9.87 -7.10
CA ASN A 94 14.63 -11.21 -7.62
C ASN A 94 13.91 -11.44 -8.96
N ASP A 95 14.00 -12.65 -9.51
CA ASP A 95 13.42 -12.98 -10.82
C ASP A 95 11.86 -12.87 -10.85
N THR A 96 11.20 -12.72 -9.69
CA THR A 96 9.74 -12.71 -9.56
C THR A 96 9.17 -11.47 -8.94
N ARG A 97 9.96 -10.69 -8.19
CA ARG A 97 9.48 -9.53 -7.41
C ARG A 97 10.52 -8.44 -7.30
N ASP A 98 10.05 -7.21 -7.46
CA ASP A 98 10.76 -5.98 -7.18
C ASP A 98 10.02 -5.24 -6.07
N VAL A 99 10.60 -5.22 -4.87
CA VAL A 99 9.93 -4.73 -3.67
C VAL A 99 10.86 -3.87 -2.81
N PHE A 100 10.25 -3.09 -1.95
CA PHE A 100 10.95 -2.39 -0.89
C PHE A 100 10.24 -2.53 0.45
N ILE A 101 10.97 -2.29 1.52
CA ILE A 101 10.45 -2.16 2.88
C ILE A 101 11.21 -1.06 3.61
N GLU A 102 10.49 -0.31 4.44
CA GLU A 102 11.06 0.76 5.24
C GLU A 102 11.25 0.31 6.69
N GLY A 103 12.36 0.71 7.27
CA GLY A 103 12.68 0.40 8.66
C GLY A 103 13.66 1.38 9.26
N TYR A 104 14.03 1.11 10.50
CA TYR A 104 14.99 1.90 11.28
C TYR A 104 16.15 1.00 11.65
N VAL A 105 17.37 1.52 11.49
CA VAL A 105 18.57 0.78 11.88
C VAL A 105 18.59 0.62 13.40
N GLU A 106 18.41 -0.60 13.86
CA GLU A 106 18.45 -0.95 15.28
C GLU A 106 19.90 -1.10 15.75
N ASN A 107 20.68 -1.86 14.99
CA ASN A 107 22.06 -2.18 15.33
C ASN A 107 22.89 -2.43 14.07
N LEU A 108 24.18 -2.11 14.15
CA LEU A 108 25.22 -2.49 13.20
C LEU A 108 26.43 -2.98 13.98
N GLU A 109 26.70 -4.27 13.89
CA GLU A 109 27.84 -4.92 14.52
C GLU A 109 28.84 -5.37 13.47
N CYS A 110 30.13 -5.06 13.69
CA CYS A 110 31.24 -5.54 12.86
C CYS A 110 32.18 -6.38 13.73
N ASP A 111 32.53 -7.58 13.26
CA ASP A 111 33.51 -8.43 13.90
C ASP A 111 34.92 -7.98 13.51
N LEU A 112 35.55 -7.22 14.41
CA LEU A 112 36.82 -6.52 14.15
C LEU A 112 38.06 -7.39 14.32
N PHE A 113 37.95 -8.56 14.97
CA PHE A 113 39.08 -9.39 15.37
C PHE A 113 39.09 -10.77 14.79
N ASN A 114 38.23 -11.02 13.83
CA ASN A 114 38.08 -12.32 13.18
C ASN A 114 38.78 -12.34 11.80
N ILE A 115 39.19 -13.52 11.34
CA ILE A 115 39.79 -13.73 10.02
C ILE A 115 38.82 -13.37 8.90
N SER A 116 37.51 -13.54 9.13
CA SER A 116 36.43 -13.13 8.22
C SER A 116 35.72 -11.91 8.81
N GLU A 117 35.95 -10.76 8.23
CA GLU A 117 35.32 -9.54 8.69
C GLU A 117 33.87 -9.46 8.22
N LEU A 118 32.98 -9.87 9.11
CA LEU A 118 31.54 -9.86 8.91
C LEU A 118 30.96 -8.61 9.57
N ALA A 119 29.96 -8.05 8.92
CA ALA A 119 29.09 -7.05 9.51
C ALA A 119 27.65 -7.57 9.51
N GLN A 120 26.95 -7.36 10.61
CA GLN A 120 25.53 -7.68 10.78
C GLN A 120 24.76 -6.39 11.00
N ILE A 121 23.76 -6.18 10.16
CA ILE A 121 22.92 -4.98 10.16
C ILE A 121 21.50 -5.43 10.50
N SER A 122 20.98 -4.93 11.62
CA SER A 122 19.59 -5.19 12.07
C SER A 122 18.74 -3.97 11.78
N VAL A 123 17.67 -4.17 10.99
CA VAL A 123 16.71 -3.14 10.62
C VAL A 123 15.32 -3.53 11.08
N LEU A 124 14.77 -2.77 12.02
CA LEU A 124 13.42 -2.96 12.54
C LEU A 124 12.42 -2.24 11.65
N CYS A 125 11.49 -3.00 11.04
CA CYS A 125 10.45 -2.50 10.17
C CYS A 125 9.11 -2.49 10.92
N PRO A 126 8.58 -1.31 11.31
CA PRO A 126 7.31 -1.20 12.01
C PRO A 126 6.12 -1.68 11.18
N ASP A 127 6.14 -1.41 9.87
CA ASP A 127 5.22 -2.04 8.91
C ASP A 127 5.86 -3.35 8.41
N PRO A 128 5.24 -4.53 8.71
CA PRO A 128 5.85 -5.82 8.40
C PRO A 128 5.71 -6.26 6.94
N TYR A 129 5.20 -5.39 6.08
CA TYR A 129 4.90 -5.73 4.69
C TYR A 129 5.94 -5.18 3.72
N PHE A 130 6.25 -5.98 2.70
CA PHE A 130 6.95 -5.50 1.51
C PHE A 130 5.95 -4.84 0.56
N GLN A 131 6.38 -3.78 -0.10
CA GLN A 131 5.60 -3.06 -1.10
C GLN A 131 6.28 -3.15 -2.47
N SER A 132 5.48 -3.25 -3.54
CA SER A 132 6.02 -3.16 -4.91
C SER A 132 6.70 -1.82 -5.15
N ILE A 133 7.78 -1.82 -5.92
CA ILE A 133 8.42 -0.57 -6.36
C ILE A 133 7.48 0.18 -7.29
N ASP A 134 6.87 -0.56 -8.23
CA ASP A 134 5.92 0.00 -9.18
C ASP A 134 4.56 0.27 -8.55
N GLU A 135 3.96 1.37 -8.97
CA GLU A 135 2.59 1.73 -8.65
C GLU A 135 1.65 1.25 -9.75
N LEU A 136 0.55 0.64 -9.34
CA LEU A 136 -0.52 0.24 -10.24
C LEU A 136 -1.60 1.31 -10.27
N VAL A 137 -1.93 1.77 -11.48
CA VAL A 137 -2.93 2.80 -11.70
C VAL A 137 -4.15 2.17 -12.38
N THR A 138 -5.34 2.48 -11.87
CA THR A 138 -6.62 2.06 -12.46
C THR A 138 -7.52 3.30 -12.58
N ASP A 139 -7.97 3.60 -13.81
CA ASP A 139 -8.92 4.67 -14.08
C ASP A 139 -10.35 4.11 -14.00
N ILE A 140 -11.19 4.72 -13.16
CA ILE A 140 -12.56 4.27 -12.93
C ILE A 140 -13.57 5.01 -13.81
N SER A 141 -13.27 6.24 -14.19
CA SER A 141 -14.20 7.13 -14.89
C SER A 141 -14.36 6.80 -16.37
N ASN A 142 -13.43 6.08 -16.98
CA ASN A 142 -13.43 5.76 -18.42
C ASN A 142 -13.90 4.33 -18.74
N THR A 143 -14.51 3.62 -17.80
CA THR A 143 -14.91 2.23 -18.04
C THR A 143 -16.17 2.19 -18.90
N ILE A 144 -16.04 1.61 -20.09
CA ILE A 144 -17.17 1.29 -20.97
C ILE A 144 -18.04 0.27 -20.25
N ALA A 145 -19.35 0.49 -20.16
CA ALA A 145 -20.29 -0.45 -19.55
C ALA A 145 -20.17 -1.82 -20.23
N LEU A 146 -19.70 -2.83 -19.50
CA LEU A 146 -19.46 -4.19 -20.01
C LEU A 146 -20.76 -5.03 -20.09
N PHE A 147 -21.91 -4.49 -19.72
CA PHE A 147 -23.19 -5.20 -19.77
C PHE A 147 -24.20 -4.46 -20.64
N HIS A 148 -24.32 -4.89 -21.89
CA HIS A 148 -25.53 -4.77 -22.66
C HIS A 148 -26.37 -6.02 -22.44
N PHE A 149 -27.41 -5.93 -21.63
CA PHE A 149 -28.46 -6.91 -21.65
C PHE A 149 -29.47 -6.53 -22.75
N PRO A 150 -29.71 -7.38 -23.77
CA PRO A 150 -30.88 -7.23 -24.57
C PRO A 150 -32.08 -7.74 -23.77
N PHE A 151 -32.74 -6.88 -22.98
CA PHE A 151 -34.08 -7.14 -22.46
C PHE A 151 -35.08 -6.64 -23.49
N ALA A 152 -35.76 -7.56 -24.15
CA ALA A 152 -37.02 -7.28 -24.81
C ALA A 152 -38.10 -7.33 -23.73
N ILE A 153 -38.66 -6.18 -23.37
CA ILE A 153 -39.87 -6.10 -22.54
C ILE A 153 -41.05 -6.17 -23.49
N ASP A 154 -41.89 -7.19 -23.32
CA ASP A 154 -43.17 -7.28 -24.01
C ASP A 154 -44.12 -6.20 -23.47
N TYR A 155 -44.88 -5.57 -24.33
CA TYR A 155 -45.56 -4.28 -24.11
C TYR A 155 -46.75 -4.33 -23.15
N ASP A 156 -47.15 -5.53 -22.67
CA ASP A 156 -48.40 -5.73 -21.94
C ASP A 156 -48.28 -6.04 -20.43
N ASP A 157 -47.06 -6.08 -19.86
CA ASP A 157 -46.91 -6.27 -18.41
C ASP A 157 -45.74 -5.48 -17.86
N PRO A 158 -45.95 -4.26 -17.26
CA PRO A 158 -44.87 -3.49 -16.66
C PRO A 158 -44.46 -4.13 -15.33
N VAL A 159 -43.40 -4.94 -15.36
CA VAL A 159 -42.71 -5.36 -14.15
C VAL A 159 -41.99 -4.12 -13.61
N PRO A 160 -42.29 -3.65 -12.38
CA PRO A 160 -41.49 -2.58 -11.76
C PRO A 160 -40.13 -3.16 -11.44
N ILE A 161 -39.21 -2.98 -12.37
CA ILE A 161 -37.79 -3.13 -12.11
C ILE A 161 -37.45 -1.96 -11.22
N SER A 162 -37.19 -2.21 -9.93
CA SER A 162 -36.52 -1.23 -9.07
C SER A 162 -35.32 -0.73 -9.83
N GLU A 163 -35.24 0.58 -10.02
CA GLU A 163 -34.14 1.27 -10.69
C GLU A 163 -32.80 0.98 -9.98
N TYR A 164 -32.18 -0.14 -10.30
CA TYR A 164 -30.74 -0.28 -10.20
C TYR A 164 -30.19 0.22 -11.53
N GLU A 165 -30.02 1.54 -11.62
CA GLU A 165 -29.21 2.14 -12.67
C GLU A 165 -27.84 1.45 -12.64
N ILE A 166 -27.40 0.95 -13.80
CA ILE A 166 -26.13 0.28 -13.98
C ILE A 166 -25.06 1.35 -13.83
N SER A 167 -24.61 1.58 -12.59
CA SER A 167 -23.45 2.42 -12.31
C SER A 167 -22.23 1.81 -13.00
N ARG A 168 -21.38 2.65 -13.55
CA ARG A 168 -20.08 2.23 -14.11
C ARG A 168 -19.28 1.58 -12.98
N ILE A 169 -19.25 0.25 -12.97
CA ILE A 169 -18.51 -0.53 -11.98
C ILE A 169 -17.20 -0.94 -12.61
N THR A 170 -16.11 -0.60 -11.95
CA THR A 170 -14.75 -0.98 -12.36
C THR A 170 -14.16 -1.95 -11.38
N ASN A 171 -13.49 -2.97 -11.89
CA ASN A 171 -12.72 -3.89 -11.06
C ASN A 171 -11.32 -3.33 -10.82
N VAL A 172 -10.97 -3.15 -9.54
CA VAL A 172 -9.63 -2.79 -9.08
C VAL A 172 -9.00 -4.04 -8.47
N TYR A 173 -8.24 -4.77 -9.29
CA TYR A 173 -7.65 -6.04 -8.88
C TYR A 173 -6.40 -5.83 -8.02
N ASN A 174 -6.35 -6.44 -6.83
CA ASN A 174 -5.19 -6.44 -5.95
C ASN A 174 -4.45 -7.78 -6.06
N GLU A 175 -3.27 -7.78 -6.70
CA GLU A 175 -2.41 -8.96 -6.87
C GLU A 175 -1.69 -9.37 -5.58
N GLY A 176 -1.74 -8.54 -4.57
CA GLY A 176 -1.03 -8.73 -3.31
C GLY A 176 -1.57 -9.88 -2.46
N SER A 177 -0.75 -10.33 -1.53
CA SER A 177 -1.12 -11.35 -0.54
C SER A 177 -1.84 -10.76 0.69
N SER A 178 -2.03 -9.45 0.74
CA SER A 178 -2.67 -8.74 1.84
C SER A 178 -3.52 -7.58 1.31
N GLU A 179 -4.39 -7.05 2.16
CA GLU A 179 -5.17 -5.86 1.84
C GLU A 179 -4.26 -4.62 1.77
N THR A 180 -4.53 -3.73 0.82
CA THR A 180 -3.79 -2.48 0.60
C THR A 180 -4.72 -1.28 0.56
N GLY A 181 -4.25 -0.13 1.02
CA GLY A 181 -4.91 1.15 0.77
C GLY A 181 -4.66 1.65 -0.65
N VAL A 182 -5.36 2.72 -1.00
CA VAL A 182 -5.23 3.39 -2.29
C VAL A 182 -5.09 4.89 -2.11
N ILE A 183 -4.41 5.52 -3.04
CA ILE A 183 -4.51 6.96 -3.27
C ILE A 183 -5.52 7.16 -4.39
N ILE A 184 -6.53 7.97 -4.13
CA ILE A 184 -7.60 8.26 -5.08
C ILE A 184 -7.43 9.71 -5.52
N ASP A 185 -7.18 9.88 -6.81
CA ASP A 185 -7.11 11.19 -7.44
C ASP A 185 -8.43 11.44 -8.19
N ILE A 186 -9.11 12.55 -7.87
CA ILE A 186 -10.36 12.95 -8.49
C ILE A 186 -10.15 14.31 -9.12
N LEU A 187 -10.33 14.41 -10.43
CA LEU A 187 -10.33 15.67 -11.15
C LEU A 187 -11.78 16.07 -11.49
N ALA A 188 -12.21 17.22 -10.98
CA ALA A 188 -13.52 17.80 -11.28
C ALA A 188 -13.55 18.40 -12.68
N LYS A 189 -14.46 17.93 -13.55
CA LYS A 189 -14.71 18.49 -14.89
C LYS A 189 -15.81 19.55 -14.87
N SER A 190 -16.67 19.49 -13.87
CA SER A 190 -17.75 20.45 -13.61
C SER A 190 -17.88 20.72 -12.12
N ASP A 191 -18.72 21.69 -11.75
CA ASP A 191 -18.98 22.01 -10.35
C ASP A 191 -19.94 20.98 -9.75
N PHE A 192 -19.61 20.48 -8.54
CA PHE A 192 -20.49 19.56 -7.80
C PHE A 192 -20.36 19.77 -6.29
N SER A 193 -21.31 19.25 -5.50
CA SER A 193 -21.38 19.42 -4.05
C SER A 193 -21.13 18.14 -3.25
N SER A 194 -21.24 16.98 -3.87
CA SER A 194 -20.94 15.71 -3.19
C SER A 194 -20.44 14.66 -4.16
N ILE A 195 -19.55 13.79 -3.65
CA ILE A 195 -19.09 12.59 -4.35
C ILE A 195 -19.01 11.44 -3.38
N THR A 196 -19.52 10.28 -3.79
CA THR A 196 -19.41 9.01 -3.06
C THR A 196 -18.68 8.00 -3.93
N ILE A 197 -17.65 7.38 -3.38
CA ILE A 197 -16.97 6.24 -3.97
C ILE A 197 -17.27 5.03 -3.11
N GLN A 198 -17.78 3.97 -3.71
CA GLN A 198 -18.28 2.80 -2.97
C GLN A 198 -17.71 1.49 -3.54
N ASN A 199 -17.29 0.60 -2.64
CA ASN A 199 -17.06 -0.80 -2.97
C ASN A 199 -18.42 -1.50 -3.01
N VAL A 200 -18.84 -1.91 -4.21
CA VAL A 200 -20.17 -2.51 -4.44
C VAL A 200 -20.32 -3.87 -3.76
N GLN A 201 -19.23 -4.59 -3.56
CA GLN A 201 -19.25 -5.92 -2.94
C GLN A 201 -19.42 -5.87 -1.42
N THR A 202 -18.81 -4.88 -0.75
CA THR A 202 -18.83 -4.76 0.72
C THR A 202 -19.83 -3.73 1.21
N GLY A 203 -20.28 -2.82 0.35
CA GLY A 203 -21.11 -1.67 0.72
C GLY A 203 -20.32 -0.53 1.39
N ASP A 204 -19.01 -0.69 1.62
CA ASP A 204 -18.19 0.35 2.19
C ASP A 204 -18.05 1.53 1.22
N GLY A 205 -18.35 2.72 1.67
CA GLY A 205 -18.28 3.94 0.85
C GLY A 205 -17.57 5.08 1.56
N LEU A 206 -16.94 5.93 0.77
CA LEU A 206 -16.35 7.18 1.21
C LEU A 206 -17.06 8.33 0.51
N THR A 207 -17.70 9.19 1.29
CA THR A 207 -18.47 10.34 0.81
C THR A 207 -17.79 11.62 1.24
N LEU A 208 -17.63 12.54 0.29
CA LEU A 208 -17.18 13.90 0.53
C LEU A 208 -18.34 14.87 0.24
N ASP A 209 -18.66 15.74 1.17
CA ASP A 209 -19.60 16.84 1.02
C ASP A 209 -18.83 18.17 1.06
N TYR A 210 -18.65 18.78 -0.10
CA TYR A 210 -17.90 20.03 -0.25
C TYR A 210 -18.28 20.74 -1.56
N ALA A 211 -18.16 22.04 -1.62
CA ALA A 211 -18.34 22.79 -2.87
C ALA A 211 -17.09 22.68 -3.76
N PHE A 212 -17.10 21.69 -4.64
CA PHE A 212 -16.05 21.48 -5.63
C PHE A 212 -16.33 22.32 -6.88
N LEU A 213 -15.28 22.84 -7.47
CA LEU A 213 -15.33 23.66 -8.69
C LEU A 213 -14.61 22.94 -9.83
N THR A 214 -14.93 23.31 -11.03
CA THR A 214 -14.25 22.83 -12.25
C THR A 214 -12.74 23.01 -12.16
N ASN A 215 -11.98 21.97 -12.49
CA ASN A 215 -10.52 21.84 -12.36
C ASN A 215 -9.99 21.73 -10.92
N ASP A 216 -10.84 21.48 -9.93
CA ASP A 216 -10.37 21.04 -8.62
C ASP A 216 -9.80 19.63 -8.72
N GLU A 217 -8.68 19.40 -8.03
CA GLU A 217 -8.08 18.09 -7.86
C GLU A 217 -8.21 17.67 -6.38
N ILE A 218 -8.82 16.51 -6.13
CA ILE A 218 -9.04 15.98 -4.79
C ILE A 218 -8.18 14.73 -4.64
N ILE A 219 -7.29 14.72 -3.64
CA ILE A 219 -6.41 13.60 -3.33
C ILE A 219 -6.85 13.00 -2.01
N ILE A 220 -7.28 11.73 -2.06
CA ILE A 220 -7.68 10.96 -0.89
C ILE A 220 -6.69 9.83 -0.68
N ASN A 221 -6.10 9.74 0.49
CA ASN A 221 -5.24 8.63 0.88
C ASN A 221 -5.98 7.74 1.87
N THR A 222 -6.21 6.46 1.51
CA THR A 222 -6.88 5.48 2.37
C THR A 222 -5.92 4.57 3.11
N ASN A 223 -4.59 4.68 2.88
CA ASN A 223 -3.59 3.84 3.53
C ASN A 223 -3.68 3.94 5.06
N LYS A 224 -3.56 2.81 5.73
CA LYS A 224 -3.58 2.73 7.20
C LYS A 224 -2.44 3.58 7.78
N GLY A 225 -2.77 4.42 8.76
CA GLY A 225 -1.80 5.34 9.38
C GLY A 225 -1.54 6.64 8.61
N HIS A 226 -2.00 6.76 7.34
CA HIS A 226 -1.75 7.92 6.48
C HIS A 226 -3.02 8.53 5.89
N LYS A 227 -4.19 8.27 6.49
CA LYS A 227 -5.47 8.77 6.00
C LYS A 227 -5.47 10.29 5.89
N SER A 228 -5.78 10.81 4.71
CA SER A 228 -5.82 12.25 4.44
C SER A 228 -6.75 12.56 3.28
N VAL A 229 -7.26 13.80 3.23
CA VAL A 229 -8.04 14.34 2.12
C VAL A 229 -7.58 15.75 1.85
N PHE A 230 -7.04 15.97 0.66
CA PHE A 230 -6.55 17.27 0.22
C PHE A 230 -7.30 17.73 -1.03
N LEU A 231 -7.59 19.02 -1.07
CA LEU A 231 -8.09 19.73 -2.24
C LEU A 231 -6.97 20.61 -2.79
N ILE A 232 -6.68 20.48 -4.07
CA ILE A 232 -5.78 21.35 -4.81
C ILE A 232 -6.64 22.21 -5.71
N ARG A 233 -6.69 23.53 -5.41
CA ARG A 233 -7.42 24.54 -6.16
C ARG A 233 -6.47 25.65 -6.55
N SER A 234 -6.33 25.92 -7.85
CA SER A 234 -5.41 26.95 -8.38
C SER A 234 -3.98 26.80 -7.84
N GLY A 235 -3.47 25.58 -7.75
CA GLY A 235 -2.12 25.26 -7.27
C GLY A 235 -1.94 25.33 -5.74
N ARG A 236 -2.99 25.64 -4.98
CA ARG A 236 -2.96 25.66 -3.52
C ARG A 236 -3.57 24.39 -2.93
N SER A 237 -2.81 23.66 -2.12
CA SER A 237 -3.29 22.50 -1.38
C SER A 237 -3.94 22.91 -0.05
N THR A 238 -5.12 22.37 0.22
CA THR A 238 -5.89 22.60 1.44
C THR A 238 -6.37 21.26 1.99
N ASN A 239 -6.18 21.02 3.29
CA ASN A 239 -6.74 19.85 3.94
C ASN A 239 -8.24 20.03 4.14
N ILE A 240 -9.04 19.15 3.54
CA ILE A 240 -10.50 19.14 3.62
C ILE A 240 -11.03 17.88 4.32
N PHE A 241 -10.28 17.29 5.24
CA PHE A 241 -10.69 16.07 5.94
C PHE A 241 -12.06 16.24 6.63
N THR A 242 -12.44 17.45 7.01
CA THR A 242 -13.75 17.78 7.58
C THR A 242 -14.92 17.63 6.61
N ALA A 243 -14.65 17.56 5.30
CA ALA A 243 -15.65 17.30 4.27
C ALA A 243 -16.04 15.81 4.20
N VAL A 244 -15.29 14.93 4.84
CA VAL A 244 -15.60 13.50 4.90
C VAL A 244 -16.83 13.29 5.78
N ARG A 245 -17.86 12.65 5.22
CA ARG A 245 -19.07 12.31 5.94
C ARG A 245 -18.78 11.32 7.07
N ARG A 246 -19.46 11.41 8.20
CA ARG A 246 -19.17 10.63 9.43
C ARG A 246 -19.38 9.12 9.27
N ASP A 247 -20.24 8.70 8.37
CA ASP A 247 -20.53 7.31 8.03
C ASP A 247 -19.58 6.73 6.99
N SER A 248 -18.62 7.52 6.52
CA SER A 248 -17.65 7.12 5.51
C SER A 248 -16.61 6.14 6.06
N VAL A 249 -16.26 5.16 5.22
CA VAL A 249 -15.22 4.17 5.49
C VAL A 249 -14.04 4.40 4.54
N PHE A 250 -12.83 4.59 5.10
CA PHE A 250 -11.60 4.54 4.33
C PHE A 250 -11.28 3.08 4.01
N PHE A 251 -11.89 2.57 2.96
CA PHE A 251 -11.80 1.18 2.55
C PHE A 251 -10.38 0.76 2.18
N GLN A 252 -10.14 -0.55 2.27
CA GLN A 252 -8.91 -1.20 1.80
C GLN A 252 -9.28 -2.18 0.69
N LEU A 253 -8.41 -2.33 -0.31
CA LEU A 253 -8.55 -3.34 -1.35
C LEU A 253 -8.17 -4.71 -0.78
N LYS A 254 -9.11 -5.63 -0.73
CA LYS A 254 -8.83 -7.04 -0.39
C LYS A 254 -8.02 -7.69 -1.51
N ALA A 255 -7.28 -8.75 -1.21
CA ALA A 255 -6.62 -9.55 -2.25
C ALA A 255 -7.66 -10.08 -3.26
N GLY A 256 -7.36 -9.97 -4.55
CA GLY A 256 -8.26 -10.33 -5.65
C GLY A 256 -9.12 -9.17 -6.14
N ASP A 257 -10.34 -9.47 -6.58
CA ASP A 257 -11.27 -8.53 -7.19
C ASP A 257 -11.90 -7.58 -6.17
N ASN A 258 -11.96 -6.29 -6.53
CA ASN A 258 -12.66 -5.25 -5.78
C ASN A 258 -13.45 -4.38 -6.75
N LEU A 259 -14.78 -4.42 -6.65
CA LEU A 259 -15.68 -3.72 -7.56
C LEU A 259 -16.04 -2.35 -6.98
N PHE A 260 -15.66 -1.29 -7.69
CA PHE A 260 -15.95 0.09 -7.30
C PHE A 260 -16.89 0.79 -8.26
N GLY A 261 -17.79 1.56 -7.70
CA GLY A 261 -18.64 2.54 -8.39
C GLY A 261 -18.53 3.90 -7.71
N TYR A 262 -19.02 4.94 -8.39
CA TYR A 262 -19.10 6.29 -7.82
C TYR A 262 -20.41 6.98 -8.18
N VAL A 263 -20.80 7.95 -7.34
CA VAL A 263 -21.99 8.78 -7.49
C VAL A 263 -21.61 10.24 -7.24
N VAL A 264 -22.00 11.14 -8.13
CA VAL A 264 -21.79 12.59 -7.99
C VAL A 264 -23.13 13.28 -7.89
N ASN A 265 -23.34 14.11 -6.84
CA ASN A 265 -24.61 14.79 -6.53
C ASN A 265 -25.86 13.91 -6.50
N GLY A 266 -25.67 12.59 -6.24
CA GLY A 266 -26.76 11.60 -6.31
C GLY A 266 -27.06 11.08 -7.72
N ASP A 267 -26.32 11.51 -8.74
CA ASP A 267 -26.44 11.05 -10.12
C ASP A 267 -25.35 10.02 -10.47
N LEU A 268 -25.79 8.85 -10.93
CA LEU A 268 -24.91 7.72 -11.29
C LEU A 268 -24.32 7.85 -12.71
N GLN A 269 -24.85 8.73 -13.56
CA GLN A 269 -24.43 8.86 -14.95
C GLN A 269 -23.45 10.02 -15.19
N ASN A 270 -22.98 10.66 -14.14
CA ASN A 270 -22.23 11.89 -14.26
C ASN A 270 -20.80 11.68 -14.80
N GLU A 271 -20.49 12.26 -15.97
CA GLU A 271 -19.15 12.29 -16.58
C GLU A 271 -18.29 13.44 -16.05
N ASP A 272 -18.75 14.12 -15.01
CA ASP A 272 -18.18 15.36 -14.50
C ASP A 272 -16.90 15.19 -13.69
N VAL A 273 -16.43 13.95 -13.54
CA VAL A 273 -15.20 13.65 -12.80
C VAL A 273 -14.33 12.61 -13.52
N ASN A 274 -13.03 12.77 -13.39
CA ASN A 274 -12.07 11.69 -13.64
C ASN A 274 -11.58 11.13 -12.32
N ILE A 275 -11.66 9.83 -12.13
CA ILE A 275 -11.24 9.15 -10.90
C ILE A 275 -10.17 8.13 -11.23
N ARG A 276 -9.05 8.22 -10.54
CA ARG A 276 -7.90 7.34 -10.69
C ARG A 276 -7.51 6.76 -9.34
N PHE A 277 -7.31 5.45 -9.30
CA PHE A 277 -6.78 4.74 -8.14
C PHE A 277 -5.34 4.39 -8.37
N THR A 278 -4.47 4.85 -7.48
CA THR A 278 -3.05 4.50 -7.45
C THR A 278 -2.77 3.66 -6.21
N ARG A 279 -2.15 2.50 -6.38
CA ARG A 279 -1.84 1.57 -5.30
C ARG A 279 -0.51 0.88 -5.50
N ARG A 280 0.06 0.41 -4.40
CA ARG A 280 1.19 -0.52 -4.39
C ARG A 280 0.71 -1.91 -4.00
N THR A 281 1.30 -2.93 -4.61
CA THR A 281 1.02 -4.32 -4.22
C THR A 281 1.75 -4.61 -2.91
N ILE A 282 1.05 -5.24 -1.97
CA ILE A 282 1.57 -5.58 -0.65
C ILE A 282 1.81 -7.07 -0.54
N TYR A 283 3.01 -7.45 -0.09
CA TYR A 283 3.44 -8.83 0.09
C TYR A 283 3.84 -9.09 1.54
N ARG A 284 3.45 -10.27 2.06
CA ARG A 284 3.84 -10.72 3.40
C ARG A 284 5.30 -11.16 3.48
N GLY A 285 5.86 -11.66 2.36
CA GLY A 285 7.22 -12.11 2.20
C GLY A 285 7.63 -12.13 0.73
N VAL A 286 8.92 -12.32 0.47
CA VAL A 286 9.53 -12.27 -0.87
C VAL A 286 10.40 -13.49 -1.15
#